data_d71169821d578c963e31560717de42f2
#
_entry.id   d71169821d578c963e31560717de42f2
#
_cell.length_a   1.000
_cell.length_b   1.000
_cell.length_c   1.000
_cell.angle_alpha   90.00
_cell.angle_beta   90.00
_cell.angle_gamma   90.00
#
_symmetry.space_group_name_H-M   'P 1'
#
loop_
_entity.id
_entity.type
_entity.pdbx_description
1 polymer ?
#
loop_
_entity_poly.entity_id
_entity_poly.type
_entity_poly.pdbx_seq_one_letter_code
_entity_poly.pdbx_strand_id
1 'polypeptide(L)'
;MPNFKTAQLSPAEKAACEQNIRAYGWLDYLYRLRIKANYEEARMFTEGPDDEHTSAIVARNMIRFATAVMIAHEARIARTIGKTAFLDLARAWAATNSPPATMGIGLRLPILTKVL
;
A
#
# COMPACT_ATOMS: atom_id res chain seq x y z
N MET A 1 15.12 -19.11 10.06
CA MET A 1 14.09 -19.28 9.04
C MET A 1 14.32 -20.59 8.32
N PRO A 2 13.29 -21.40 8.16
CA PRO A 2 13.44 -22.58 7.33
C PRO A 2 13.79 -22.15 5.92
N ASN A 3 14.87 -22.71 5.38
CA ASN A 3 15.22 -22.56 3.99
C ASN A 3 14.15 -23.27 3.15
N PHE A 4 13.23 -22.52 2.59
CA PHE A 4 12.35 -23.04 1.56
C PHE A 4 13.18 -23.40 0.35
N LYS A 5 13.49 -24.67 0.20
CA LYS A 5 14.12 -25.18 -1.01
C LYS A 5 13.07 -25.18 -2.12
N THR A 6 12.88 -24.04 -2.73
CA THR A 6 11.95 -23.85 -3.86
C THR A 6 12.22 -24.82 -5.01
N ALA A 7 13.46 -25.33 -5.11
CA ALA A 7 13.87 -26.33 -6.09
C ALA A 7 13.18 -27.71 -5.91
N GLN A 8 12.56 -27.96 -4.77
CA GLN A 8 11.85 -29.22 -4.48
C GLN A 8 10.34 -29.14 -4.71
N LEU A 9 9.82 -27.97 -5.07
CA LEU A 9 8.40 -27.80 -5.34
C LEU A 9 8.05 -28.29 -6.75
N SER A 10 6.92 -28.99 -6.86
CA SER A 10 6.35 -29.32 -8.15
C SER A 10 5.91 -28.05 -8.91
N PRO A 11 5.75 -28.08 -10.24
CA PRO A 11 5.24 -26.93 -10.99
C PRO A 11 3.88 -26.40 -10.48
N ALA A 12 3.00 -27.29 -10.04
CA ALA A 12 1.71 -26.91 -9.48
C ALA A 12 1.86 -26.21 -8.12
N GLU A 13 2.74 -26.67 -7.28
CA GLU A 13 3.04 -26.06 -5.98
C GLU A 13 3.70 -24.68 -6.15
N LYS A 14 4.60 -24.53 -7.13
CA LYS A 14 5.18 -23.24 -7.48
C LYS A 14 4.12 -22.24 -7.91
N ALA A 15 3.20 -22.65 -8.79
CA ALA A 15 2.10 -21.81 -9.25
C ALA A 15 1.19 -21.39 -8.09
N ALA A 16 0.89 -22.30 -7.17
CA ALA A 16 0.10 -21.99 -5.97
C ALA A 16 0.83 -21.00 -5.05
N CYS A 17 2.13 -21.17 -4.85
CA CYS A 17 2.95 -20.23 -4.08
C CYS A 17 3.00 -18.85 -4.73
N GLU A 18 3.16 -18.78 -6.05
CA GLU A 18 3.16 -17.52 -6.79
C GLU A 18 1.82 -16.79 -6.69
N GLN A 19 0.70 -17.50 -6.74
CA GLN A 19 -0.63 -16.92 -6.54
C GLN A 19 -0.79 -16.38 -5.12
N ASN A 20 -0.33 -17.11 -4.12
CA ASN A 20 -0.34 -16.64 -2.73
C ASN A 20 0.53 -15.41 -2.52
N ILE A 21 1.70 -15.36 -3.14
CA ILE A 21 2.58 -14.19 -3.12
C ILE A 21 1.86 -12.96 -3.72
N ARG A 22 1.13 -13.14 -4.82
CA ARG A 22 0.35 -12.05 -5.42
C ARG A 22 -0.78 -11.57 -4.51
N ALA A 23 -1.46 -12.47 -3.81
CA ALA A 23 -2.52 -12.12 -2.86
C ALA A 23 -2.01 -11.25 -1.70
N TYR A 24 -0.77 -11.43 -1.30
CA TYR A 24 -0.11 -10.69 -0.21
C TYR A 24 1.00 -9.76 -0.72
N GLY A 25 0.93 -9.32 -1.97
CA GLY A 25 1.99 -8.58 -2.65
C GLY A 25 2.48 -7.34 -1.90
N TRP A 26 1.59 -6.58 -1.27
CA TRP A 26 1.95 -5.39 -0.49
C TRP A 26 2.69 -5.72 0.80
N LEU A 27 2.27 -6.75 1.51
CA LEU A 27 2.95 -7.20 2.73
C LEU A 27 4.33 -7.77 2.41
N ASP A 28 4.45 -8.55 1.34
CA ASP A 28 5.72 -9.07 0.86
C ASP A 28 6.68 -7.95 0.47
N TYR A 29 6.19 -6.95 -0.25
CA TYR A 29 6.96 -5.77 -0.62
C TYR A 29 7.51 -5.02 0.59
N LEU A 30 6.69 -4.76 1.61
CA LEU A 30 7.11 -4.11 2.84
C LEU A 30 8.11 -4.95 3.63
N TYR A 31 7.90 -6.26 3.66
CA TYR A 31 8.82 -7.19 4.32
C TYR A 31 10.20 -7.17 3.65
N ARG A 32 10.24 -7.18 2.33
CA ARG A 32 11.49 -7.08 1.57
C ARG A 32 12.21 -5.76 1.78
N LEU A 33 11.48 -4.66 1.80
CA LEU A 33 12.04 -3.34 2.13
C LEU A 33 12.65 -3.33 3.53
N ARG A 34 11.97 -3.92 4.50
CA ARG A 34 12.48 -4.03 5.87
C ARG A 34 13.77 -4.85 5.93
N ILE A 35 13.84 -5.97 5.22
CA ILE A 35 15.05 -6.79 5.17
C ILE A 35 16.20 -6.03 4.55
N LYS A 36 15.99 -5.37 3.43
CA LYS A 36 17.00 -4.52 2.79
C LYS A 36 17.51 -3.43 3.74
N ALA A 37 16.59 -2.73 4.40
CA ALA A 37 16.94 -1.68 5.36
C ALA A 37 17.81 -2.18 6.50
N ASN A 38 17.46 -3.35 7.06
CA ASN A 38 18.11 -3.84 8.28
C ASN A 38 19.38 -4.66 8.02
N TYR A 39 19.48 -5.36 6.89
CA TYR A 39 20.51 -6.40 6.70
C TYR A 39 21.39 -6.20 5.47
N GLU A 40 20.90 -5.65 4.39
CA GLU A 40 21.64 -5.61 3.12
C GLU A 40 22.07 -4.20 2.71
N GLU A 41 21.23 -3.20 2.92
CA GLU A 41 21.43 -1.86 2.40
C GLU A 41 21.08 -0.78 3.44
N ALA A 42 21.57 -0.93 4.68
CA ALA A 42 21.37 0.07 5.72
C ALA A 42 21.81 1.47 5.27
N ARG A 43 22.85 1.56 4.47
CA ARG A 43 23.36 2.79 3.89
C ARG A 43 22.33 3.46 2.97
N MET A 44 21.60 2.69 2.19
CA MET A 44 20.57 3.19 1.29
C MET A 44 19.44 3.91 2.01
N PHE A 45 19.10 3.46 3.22
CA PHE A 45 18.07 4.08 4.06
C PHE A 45 18.60 5.25 4.89
N THR A 46 19.89 5.26 5.17
CA THR A 46 20.56 6.35 5.92
C THR A 46 20.93 7.50 5.02
N GLU A 47 21.47 7.21 3.85
CA GLU A 47 21.96 8.18 2.86
C GLU A 47 20.99 8.38 1.68
N GLY A 48 19.94 7.58 1.62
CA GLY A 48 19.03 7.51 0.49
C GLY A 48 19.53 6.64 -0.65
N PRO A 49 18.66 6.25 -1.61
CA PRO A 49 19.09 5.53 -2.79
C PRO A 49 20.01 6.40 -3.65
N ASP A 50 21.04 5.77 -4.24
CA ASP A 50 21.99 6.43 -5.12
C ASP A 50 21.34 6.96 -6.41
N ASP A 51 20.12 6.52 -6.68
CA ASP A 51 19.36 6.79 -7.90
C ASP A 51 18.03 7.48 -7.54
N GLU A 52 17.86 8.70 -8.04
CA GLU A 52 16.66 9.49 -7.87
C GLU A 52 15.41 8.78 -8.43
N HIS A 53 15.57 8.03 -9.53
CA HIS A 53 14.50 7.25 -10.13
C HIS A 53 14.00 6.14 -9.19
N THR A 54 14.91 5.41 -8.56
CA THR A 54 14.58 4.37 -7.56
C THR A 54 13.89 4.98 -6.34
N SER A 55 14.35 6.12 -5.88
CA SER A 55 13.72 6.86 -4.78
C SER A 55 12.27 7.24 -5.10
N ALA A 56 12.02 7.73 -6.31
CA ALA A 56 10.69 8.10 -6.76
C ALA A 56 9.75 6.88 -6.85
N ILE A 57 10.26 5.73 -7.30
CA ILE A 57 9.49 4.47 -7.36
C ILE A 57 9.10 4.01 -5.96
N VAL A 58 10.04 3.99 -5.02
CA VAL A 58 9.79 3.59 -3.63
C VAL A 58 8.76 4.52 -2.99
N ALA A 59 8.93 5.83 -3.12
CA ALA A 59 8.00 6.81 -2.58
C ALA A 59 6.58 6.62 -3.14
N ARG A 60 6.45 6.42 -4.44
CA ARG A 60 5.16 6.17 -5.09
C ARG A 60 4.50 4.89 -4.59
N ASN A 61 5.27 3.81 -4.44
CA ASN A 61 4.75 2.54 -3.93
C ASN A 61 4.28 2.66 -2.48
N MET A 62 4.99 3.40 -1.64
CA MET A 62 4.59 3.66 -0.26
C MET A 62 3.31 4.49 -0.18
N ILE A 63 3.16 5.50 -1.02
CA ILE A 63 1.94 6.29 -1.11
C ILE A 63 0.75 5.43 -1.55
N ARG A 64 0.94 4.58 -2.56
CA ARG A 64 -0.09 3.64 -3.03
C ARG A 64 -0.52 2.67 -1.94
N PHE A 65 0.44 2.13 -1.21
CA PHE A 65 0.16 1.22 -0.09
C PHE A 65 -0.63 1.93 1.00
N ALA A 66 -0.18 3.10 1.45
CA ALA A 66 -0.87 3.90 2.46
C ALA A 66 -2.29 4.26 2.00
N THR A 67 -2.46 4.63 0.74
CA THR A 67 -3.77 4.93 0.15
C THR A 67 -4.70 3.73 0.21
N ALA A 68 -4.22 2.54 -0.17
CA ALA A 68 -5.01 1.31 -0.14
C ALA A 68 -5.45 0.94 1.29
N VAL A 69 -4.55 1.04 2.26
CA VAL A 69 -4.85 0.77 3.67
C VAL A 69 -5.88 1.75 4.21
N MET A 70 -5.73 3.03 3.92
CA MET A 70 -6.68 4.06 4.36
C MET A 70 -8.06 3.86 3.73
N ILE A 71 -8.14 3.53 2.45
CA ILE A 71 -9.41 3.22 1.78
C ILE A 71 -10.11 2.04 2.46
N ALA A 72 -9.38 0.99 2.82
CA ALA A 72 -9.95 -0.17 3.52
C ALA A 72 -10.55 0.23 4.88
N HIS A 73 -9.85 1.05 5.66
CA HIS A 73 -10.35 1.55 6.93
C HIS A 73 -11.56 2.46 6.76
N GLU A 74 -11.51 3.36 5.81
CA GLU A 74 -12.60 4.30 5.53
C GLU A 74 -13.85 3.57 5.02
N ALA A 75 -13.70 2.54 4.21
CA ALA A 75 -14.80 1.68 3.78
C ALA A 75 -15.46 0.98 4.97
N ARG A 76 -14.66 0.52 5.93
CA ARG A 76 -15.19 -0.09 7.16
C ARG A 76 -15.97 0.91 8.00
N ILE A 77 -15.45 2.12 8.16
CA ILE A 77 -16.15 3.20 8.86
C ILE A 77 -17.46 3.52 8.16
N ALA A 78 -17.44 3.64 6.85
CA ALA A 78 -18.63 3.92 6.04
C ALA A 78 -19.72 2.84 6.18
N ARG A 79 -19.34 1.58 6.34
CA ARG A 79 -20.29 0.49 6.64
C ARG A 79 -20.91 0.63 8.02
N THR A 80 -20.18 1.17 8.98
CA THR A 80 -20.66 1.34 10.36
C THR A 80 -21.60 2.53 10.50
N ILE A 81 -21.25 3.70 9.95
CA ILE A 81 -22.02 4.94 10.09
C ILE A 81 -22.98 5.21 8.94
N GLY A 82 -22.86 4.46 7.84
CA GLY A 82 -23.61 4.66 6.61
C GLY A 82 -22.80 5.40 5.55
N LYS A 83 -22.92 4.92 4.31
CA LYS A 83 -22.20 5.45 3.15
C LYS A 83 -22.45 6.96 2.95
N THR A 84 -23.69 7.36 2.97
CA THR A 84 -24.08 8.76 2.73
C THR A 84 -23.52 9.66 3.82
N ALA A 85 -23.68 9.28 5.09
CA ALA A 85 -23.16 10.04 6.23
C ALA A 85 -21.65 10.20 6.15
N PHE A 86 -20.94 9.13 5.81
CA PHE A 86 -19.48 9.16 5.66
C PHE A 86 -19.03 10.08 4.52
N LEU A 87 -19.64 9.96 3.35
CA LEU A 87 -19.27 10.79 2.18
C LEU A 87 -19.60 12.26 2.40
N ASP A 88 -20.73 12.57 3.04
CA ASP A 88 -21.10 13.95 3.36
C ASP A 88 -20.10 14.58 4.32
N LEU A 89 -19.68 13.86 5.35
CA LEU A 89 -18.64 14.30 6.29
C LEU A 89 -17.31 14.54 5.57
N ALA A 90 -16.87 13.60 4.74
CA ALA A 90 -15.62 13.70 4.01
C ALA A 90 -15.63 14.89 3.03
N ARG A 91 -16.72 15.10 2.33
CA ARG A 91 -16.89 16.23 1.40
C ARG A 91 -16.94 17.58 2.13
N ALA A 92 -17.62 17.63 3.26
CA ALA A 92 -17.68 18.85 4.08
C ALA A 92 -16.29 19.22 4.60
N TRP A 93 -15.54 18.25 5.09
CA TRP A 93 -14.16 18.46 5.53
C TRP A 93 -13.26 18.93 4.38
N ALA A 94 -13.37 18.30 3.22
CA ALA A 94 -12.58 18.65 2.04
C ALA A 94 -12.90 20.08 1.55
N ALA A 95 -14.16 20.46 1.58
CA ALA A 95 -14.58 21.82 1.20
C ALA A 95 -13.97 22.88 2.12
N THR A 96 -13.84 22.60 3.41
CA THR A 96 -13.26 23.54 4.39
C THR A 96 -11.73 23.57 4.33
N ASN A 97 -11.08 22.43 4.12
CA ASN A 97 -9.62 22.28 4.25
C ASN A 97 -8.89 22.29 2.92
N SER A 98 -9.59 22.23 1.80
CA SER A 98 -9.02 22.25 0.43
C SER A 98 -7.81 21.31 0.26
N PRO A 99 -7.94 19.98 0.54
CA PRO A 99 -6.84 19.06 0.44
C PRO A 99 -6.36 18.92 -1.01
N PRO A 100 -5.05 18.68 -1.23
CA PRO A 100 -4.54 18.46 -2.58
C PRO A 100 -5.14 17.19 -3.20
N ALA A 101 -5.42 17.23 -4.51
CA ALA A 101 -6.01 16.09 -5.23
C ALA A 101 -5.01 14.93 -5.43
N THR A 102 -3.73 15.15 -5.18
CA THR A 102 -2.64 14.20 -5.45
C THR A 102 -2.27 13.32 -4.27
N MET A 103 -2.76 13.64 -3.06
CA MET A 103 -2.45 12.85 -1.86
C MET A 103 -3.54 12.98 -0.80
N GLY A 104 -3.48 12.07 0.17
CA GLY A 104 -4.38 12.10 1.31
C GLY A 104 -5.83 11.91 0.93
N ILE A 105 -6.72 12.56 1.66
CA ILE A 105 -8.17 12.46 1.44
C ILE A 105 -8.60 13.00 0.07
N GLY A 106 -7.90 14.00 -0.45
CA GLY A 106 -8.18 14.55 -1.78
C GLY A 106 -8.00 13.52 -2.89
N LEU A 107 -7.01 12.64 -2.74
CA LEU A 107 -6.79 11.52 -3.66
C LEU A 107 -7.82 10.41 -3.42
N ARG A 108 -8.13 10.09 -2.17
CA ARG A 108 -9.01 8.97 -1.82
C ARG A 108 -10.49 9.24 -2.07
N LEU A 109 -10.94 10.46 -1.91
CA LEU A 109 -12.37 10.81 -1.99
C LEU A 109 -13.03 10.41 -3.32
N PRO A 110 -12.43 10.67 -4.50
CA PRO A 110 -12.98 10.17 -5.76
C PRO A 110 -13.05 8.66 -5.84
N ILE A 111 -12.05 7.96 -5.29
CA ILE A 111 -12.01 6.50 -5.26
C ILE A 111 -13.11 5.96 -4.33
N LEU A 112 -13.24 6.51 -3.13
CA LEU A 112 -14.29 6.14 -2.17
C LEU A 112 -15.69 6.36 -2.74
N THR A 113 -15.89 7.44 -3.46
CA THR A 113 -17.17 7.73 -4.12
C THR A 113 -17.54 6.64 -5.13
N LYS A 114 -16.57 6.03 -5.79
CA LYS A 114 -16.81 4.95 -6.75
C LYS A 114 -17.01 3.59 -6.10
N VAL A 115 -16.27 3.28 -5.03
CA VAL A 115 -16.25 1.93 -4.43
C VAL A 115 -17.28 1.75 -3.31
N LEU A 116 -17.76 2.81 -2.73
CA LEU A 116 -18.85 2.78 -1.76
C LEU A 116 -20.18 2.89 -2.48
#